data_18730b6fac5e8aedf29741ba5cc8c9f0
#
_entry.id   18730b6fac5e8aedf29741ba5cc8c9f0
#
_cell.length_a   1.000
_cell.length_b   1.000
_cell.length_c   1.000
_cell.angle_alpha   90.00
_cell.angle_beta   90.00
_cell.angle_gamma   90.00
#
_symmetry.space_group_name_H-M   'P 1'
#
loop_
_entity.id
_entity.type
_entity.pdbx_description
1 polymer ?
#
loop_
_entity_poly.entity_id
_entity_poly.type
_entity_poly.pdbx_seq_one_letter_code
_entity_poly.pdbx_strand_id
1 'polypeptide(L)'
;MSNEAAFKNRDRFIQLGIAISTLRKMRGMSQEQLADKAAMSRSHLSAIEAPGIARPFSLEVFFNIADALEVDPADLINASVFPDQILKKN
;
A
#
# COMPACT_ATOMS: atom_id res chain seq x y z
N MET A 1 -5.37 5.04 -26.92
CA MET A 1 -5.96 4.92 -25.66
C MET A 1 -4.96 5.21 -24.60
N SER A 2 -5.37 5.75 -23.65
CA SER A 2 -4.47 6.20 -22.64
C SER A 2 -4.61 5.34 -21.39
N ASN A 3 -3.51 4.73 -20.98
CA ASN A 3 -3.47 4.05 -19.74
C ASN A 3 -3.65 4.99 -18.57
N GLU A 4 -3.37 6.25 -18.80
CA GLU A 4 -3.52 7.24 -17.74
C GLU A 4 -4.96 7.44 -17.35
N ALA A 5 -5.87 7.35 -18.33
CA ALA A 5 -7.29 7.44 -18.01
C ALA A 5 -7.73 6.29 -17.14
N ALA A 6 -7.18 5.10 -17.39
CA ALA A 6 -7.50 3.93 -16.59
C ALA A 6 -6.81 3.96 -15.23
N PHE A 7 -5.79 4.79 -15.09
CA PHE A 7 -5.00 4.88 -13.87
C PHE A 7 -5.07 6.25 -13.22
N LYS A 8 -6.25 6.84 -13.21
CA LYS A 8 -6.34 8.15 -12.56
C LYS A 8 -5.97 8.08 -11.08
N ASN A 9 -6.01 6.89 -10.49
CA ASN A 9 -5.65 6.71 -9.10
C ASN A 9 -4.23 6.18 -8.92
N ARG A 10 -3.42 6.31 -9.96
CA ARG A 10 -2.06 5.79 -9.95
C ARG A 10 -1.27 6.24 -8.74
N ASP A 11 -1.29 7.54 -8.46
CA ASP A 11 -0.51 8.07 -7.35
C ASP A 11 -0.99 7.57 -6.01
N ARG A 12 -2.29 7.35 -5.88
CA ARG A 12 -2.84 6.82 -4.64
C ARG A 12 -2.33 5.40 -4.38
N PHE A 13 -2.27 4.58 -5.43
CA PHE A 13 -1.76 3.21 -5.26
C PHE A 13 -0.27 3.21 -4.97
N ILE A 14 0.48 4.11 -5.59
CA ILE A 14 1.91 4.22 -5.29
C ILE A 14 2.10 4.61 -3.83
N GLN A 15 1.34 5.59 -3.36
CA GLN A 15 1.46 6.03 -1.97
C GLN A 15 1.06 4.95 -0.99
N LEU A 16 0.03 4.17 -1.31
CA LEU A 16 -0.32 3.02 -0.48
C LEU A 16 0.81 2.01 -0.42
N GLY A 17 1.44 1.73 -1.57
CA GLY A 17 2.56 0.80 -1.60
C GLY A 17 3.72 1.27 -0.73
N ILE A 18 4.00 2.58 -0.78
CA ILE A 18 5.07 3.15 0.05
C ILE A 18 4.71 3.02 1.53
N ALA A 19 3.46 3.31 1.89
CA ALA A 19 3.02 3.20 3.27
C ALA A 19 3.12 1.75 3.77
N ILE A 20 2.70 0.81 2.94
CA ILE A 20 2.79 -0.61 3.29
C ILE A 20 4.25 -1.00 3.53
N SER A 21 5.14 -0.61 2.62
CA SER A 21 6.55 -0.92 2.75
C SER A 21 7.14 -0.31 4.01
N THR A 22 6.79 0.94 4.30
CA THR A 22 7.30 1.64 5.47
C THR A 22 6.85 0.94 6.76
N LEU A 23 5.54 0.65 6.86
CA LEU A 23 5.02 -0.02 8.05
C LEU A 23 5.58 -1.42 8.21
N ARG A 24 5.75 -2.14 7.09
CA ARG A 24 6.35 -3.46 7.13
C ARG A 24 7.75 -3.41 7.74
N LYS A 25 8.55 -2.45 7.27
CA LYS A 25 9.92 -2.31 7.79
C LYS A 25 9.92 -1.91 9.25
N MET A 26 9.00 -1.05 9.65
CA MET A 26 8.89 -0.65 11.04
C MET A 26 8.51 -1.83 11.94
N ARG A 27 7.78 -2.80 11.41
CA ARG A 27 7.44 -4.01 12.13
C ARG A 27 8.54 -5.07 12.07
N GLY A 28 9.63 -4.79 11.36
CA GLY A 28 10.73 -5.73 11.23
C GLY A 28 10.43 -6.92 10.37
N MET A 29 9.49 -6.82 9.44
CA MET A 29 9.13 -7.93 8.57
C MET A 29 9.79 -7.85 7.21
N SER A 30 10.17 -9.01 6.66
CA SER A 30 10.56 -9.11 5.26
C SER A 30 9.30 -9.12 4.40
N GLN A 31 9.48 -8.93 3.10
CA GLN A 31 8.36 -9.06 2.17
C GLN A 31 7.75 -10.45 2.24
N GLU A 32 8.59 -11.46 2.37
CA GLU A 32 8.11 -12.83 2.44
C GLU A 32 7.24 -13.04 3.67
N GLN A 33 7.68 -12.51 4.80
CA GLN A 33 6.93 -12.66 6.04
C GLN A 33 5.57 -11.96 5.97
N LEU A 34 5.55 -10.74 5.43
CA LEU A 34 4.28 -10.05 5.30
C LEU A 34 3.36 -10.75 4.31
N ALA A 35 3.91 -11.18 3.17
CA ALA A 35 3.09 -11.87 2.16
C ALA A 35 2.48 -13.15 2.75
N ASP A 36 3.26 -13.92 3.52
CA ASP A 36 2.73 -15.10 4.17
C ASP A 36 1.57 -14.75 5.09
N LYS A 37 1.74 -13.74 5.92
CA LYS A 37 0.70 -13.35 6.86
C LYS A 37 -0.54 -12.81 6.16
N ALA A 38 -0.35 -12.18 5.01
CA ALA A 38 -1.46 -11.61 4.25
C ALA A 38 -2.06 -12.59 3.24
N ALA A 39 -1.57 -13.83 3.23
CA ALA A 39 -2.05 -14.88 2.32
C ALA A 39 -1.95 -14.47 0.87
N MET A 40 -0.81 -13.90 0.49
CA MET A 40 -0.57 -13.47 -0.88
C MET A 40 0.83 -13.86 -1.30
N SER A 41 1.11 -13.80 -2.60
CA SER A 41 2.44 -14.13 -3.09
C SER A 41 3.41 -13.00 -2.79
N ARG A 42 4.68 -13.35 -2.58
CA ARG A 42 5.71 -12.35 -2.40
C ARG A 42 5.85 -11.48 -3.65
N SER A 43 5.70 -12.08 -4.82
CA SER A 43 5.78 -11.33 -6.09
C SER A 43 4.73 -10.24 -6.15
N HIS A 44 3.51 -10.55 -5.73
CA HIS A 44 2.43 -9.58 -5.75
C HIS A 44 2.73 -8.44 -4.77
N LEU A 45 3.17 -8.79 -3.57
CA LEU A 45 3.51 -7.76 -2.58
C LEU A 45 4.66 -6.89 -3.08
N SER A 46 5.67 -7.51 -3.68
CA SER A 46 6.80 -6.76 -4.21
C SER A 46 6.35 -5.76 -5.27
N ALA A 47 5.41 -6.16 -6.12
CA ALA A 47 4.88 -5.26 -7.14
C ALA A 47 4.08 -4.11 -6.51
N ILE A 48 3.33 -4.40 -5.45
CA ILE A 48 2.56 -3.37 -4.76
C ILE A 48 3.49 -2.34 -4.12
N GLU A 49 4.60 -2.80 -3.55
CA GLU A 49 5.53 -1.93 -2.83
C GLU A 49 6.50 -1.18 -3.75
N ALA A 50 6.59 -1.56 -5.02
CA ALA A 50 7.55 -0.95 -5.93
C ALA A 50 7.20 0.52 -6.15
N PRO A 51 8.10 1.45 -5.78
CA PRO A 51 7.71 2.86 -5.75
C PRO A 51 7.50 3.51 -7.10
N GLY A 52 8.04 2.93 -8.15
CA GLY A 52 7.90 3.52 -9.49
C GLY A 52 6.77 2.94 -10.30
N ILE A 53 6.05 1.97 -9.77
CA ILE A 53 5.05 1.24 -10.52
C ILE A 53 3.75 1.19 -9.74
N ALA A 54 2.68 1.66 -10.36
CA ALA A 54 1.36 1.57 -9.76
C ALA A 54 0.80 0.17 -10.01
N ARG A 55 0.41 -0.51 -8.96
CA ARG A 55 -0.19 -1.83 -9.07
C ARG A 55 -1.50 -1.83 -8.29
N PRO A 56 -2.63 -1.73 -8.99
CA PRO A 56 -3.92 -1.82 -8.30
C PRO A 56 -4.07 -3.19 -7.64
N PHE A 57 -4.76 -3.21 -6.51
CA PHE A 57 -5.03 -4.45 -5.81
C PHE A 57 -6.40 -4.35 -5.17
N SER A 58 -6.95 -5.51 -4.83
CA SER A 58 -8.32 -5.60 -4.34
C SER A 58 -8.42 -5.15 -2.88
N LEU A 59 -9.64 -4.85 -2.46
CA LEU A 59 -9.91 -4.58 -1.05
C LEU A 59 -9.60 -5.79 -0.19
N GLU A 60 -9.83 -6.99 -0.71
CA GLU A 60 -9.51 -8.19 0.02
C GLU A 60 -8.02 -8.21 0.39
N VAL A 61 -7.17 -7.97 -0.62
CA VAL A 61 -5.72 -7.92 -0.38
C VAL A 61 -5.37 -6.79 0.57
N PHE A 62 -6.01 -5.64 0.40
CA PHE A 62 -5.77 -4.49 1.26
C PHE A 62 -6.06 -4.81 2.72
N PHE A 63 -7.22 -5.41 2.99
CA PHE A 63 -7.59 -5.75 4.35
C PHE A 63 -6.65 -6.81 4.93
N ASN A 64 -6.26 -7.79 4.12
CA ASN A 64 -5.33 -8.81 4.58
C ASN A 64 -3.98 -8.22 4.96
N ILE A 65 -3.51 -7.25 4.17
CA ILE A 65 -2.24 -6.58 4.48
C ILE A 65 -2.36 -5.78 5.78
N ALA A 66 -3.46 -5.04 5.94
CA ALA A 66 -3.67 -4.26 7.16
C ALA A 66 -3.69 -5.15 8.38
N ASP A 67 -4.40 -6.29 8.29
CA ASP A 67 -4.45 -7.24 9.40
C ASP A 67 -3.07 -7.80 9.71
N ALA A 68 -2.31 -8.14 8.68
CA ALA A 68 -0.97 -8.71 8.86
C ALA A 68 -0.02 -7.70 9.48
N LEU A 69 -0.20 -6.42 9.18
CA LEU A 69 0.59 -5.34 9.77
C LEU A 69 0.08 -4.93 11.15
N GLU A 70 -1.08 -5.47 11.55
CA GLU A 70 -1.72 -5.13 12.82
C GLU A 70 -2.05 -3.65 12.91
N VAL A 71 -2.58 -3.12 11.82
CA VAL A 71 -3.04 -1.74 11.78
C VAL A 71 -4.48 -1.71 11.31
N ASP A 72 -5.21 -0.70 11.76
CA ASP A 72 -6.56 -0.48 11.26
C ASP A 72 -6.48 -0.08 9.79
N PRO A 73 -7.33 -0.63 8.91
CA PRO A 73 -7.30 -0.22 7.51
C PRO A 73 -7.40 1.29 7.31
N ALA A 74 -8.16 1.97 8.17
CA ALA A 74 -8.27 3.42 8.08
C ALA A 74 -6.93 4.09 8.36
N ASP A 75 -6.17 3.55 9.30
CA ASP A 75 -4.85 4.09 9.61
C ASP A 75 -3.88 3.87 8.44
N LEU A 76 -4.00 2.75 7.76
CA LEU A 76 -3.17 2.50 6.60
C LEU A 76 -3.47 3.50 5.49
N ILE A 77 -4.74 3.79 5.27
CA ILE A 77 -5.14 4.80 4.29
C ILE A 77 -4.59 6.17 4.69
N ASN A 78 -4.72 6.52 5.97
CA ASN A 78 -4.24 7.81 6.45
C ASN A 78 -2.73 7.94 6.30
N ALA A 79 -2.01 6.85 6.49
CA ALA A 79 -0.56 6.86 6.36
C ALA A 79 -0.11 7.11 4.93
N SER A 80 -1.00 6.89 3.96
CA SER A 80 -0.67 7.07 2.56
C SER A 80 -0.98 8.50 2.06
N VAL A 81 -1.53 9.35 2.92
CA VAL A 81 -1.88 10.72 2.53
C VAL A 81 -0.64 11.59 2.63
N PHE A 82 -0.46 12.49 1.65
CA PHE A 82 0.66 13.41 1.67
C PHE A 82 0.52 14.39 2.83
N PRO A 83 1.61 14.64 3.56
CA PRO A 83 1.54 15.59 4.69
C PRO A 83 1.04 16.98 4.31
N ASP A 84 1.40 17.47 3.13
CA ASP A 84 0.96 18.79 2.72
C ASP A 84 -0.54 18.85 2.51
N GLN A 85 -1.16 17.74 2.13
CA GLN A 85 -2.61 17.69 2.01
C GLN A 85 -3.27 17.79 3.37
N ILE A 86 -2.67 17.18 4.38
CA ILE A 86 -3.16 17.27 5.73
C ILE A 86 -3.10 18.71 6.22
N LEU A 87 -1.99 19.37 5.93
CA LEU A 87 -1.81 20.77 6.34
C LEU A 87 -2.81 21.68 5.67
N LYS A 88 -3.17 21.40 4.43
CA LYS A 88 -4.13 22.24 3.71
C LYS A 88 -5.51 22.21 4.32
N LYS A 89 -5.82 21.19 5.07
CA LYS A 89 -7.13 21.07 5.69
C LYS A 89 -7.30 21.98 6.89
N ASN A 90 -6.22 22.49 7.36
CA ASN A 90 -6.24 23.40 8.51
C ASN A 90 -6.22 24.84 8.05
#